data_257bff11fecb352daf4e61500ff834eb
#
_entry.id   257bff11fecb352daf4e61500ff834eb
#
_cell.length_a   1.000
_cell.length_b   1.000
_cell.length_c   1.000
_cell.angle_alpha   90.00
_cell.angle_beta   90.00
_cell.angle_gamma   90.00
#
_symmetry.space_group_name_H-M   'P 1'
#
loop_
_entity.id
_entity.type
_entity.pdbx_description
1 polymer ?
#
loop_
_entity_poly.entity_id
_entity_poly.type
_entity_poly.pdbx_seq_one_letter_code
_entity_poly.pdbx_strand_id
1 'polypeptide(L)'
;DQPRSRGLGDVYKRQPQTRVMIFDEPTSVLAPHEVQAFLQMLSGFRNKGYGIFLITHKIDEILAVSDRITILRQGEHVCTFERRDGFSQQQIISAMMGNVPVNFELERPECSEENEAAALQLSLSGVSIKDDHDQLILHDVSFEMHKAEILGIAGISGNGQRELAEAIYGARKLQSGILSANEEDISSTDIAHRIRLGMRMVTEDPIRDNVVPTFSILENMALVGLDPICRHGDMDWQAMRSQLQTHSEVKTLRVPQAERIAGTLSGGNLQRMAFARAVISRPRLLIASYPSRGLDIATVHAVHKTLFRLKKQGVGTILISEDISELFTMCDRILVLSSHTAFGPYCVDACTPNEIGKIMLQGENAHE
;
A
#
# COMPACT_ATOMS: atom_id res chain seq x y z
N ASP A 1 -8.96 -23.88 21.62
CA ASP A 1 -7.51 -24.19 21.58
C ASP A 1 -6.89 -23.43 20.39
N GLN A 2 -6.41 -22.24 20.67
CA GLN A 2 -5.64 -21.48 19.69
C GLN A 2 -4.30 -22.17 19.47
N PRO A 3 -3.82 -22.33 18.21
CA PRO A 3 -2.48 -22.78 17.97
C PRO A 3 -1.50 -21.67 18.42
N ARG A 4 -0.81 -21.91 19.52
CA ARG A 4 0.33 -21.06 19.91
C ARG A 4 1.28 -20.99 18.73
N SER A 5 1.65 -19.76 18.33
CA SER A 5 2.71 -19.50 17.35
C SER A 5 3.98 -20.20 17.82
N ARG A 6 4.24 -21.39 17.27
CA ARG A 6 5.54 -22.05 17.45
C ARG A 6 6.52 -21.22 16.64
N GLY A 7 7.43 -20.54 17.32
CA GLY A 7 8.43 -19.72 16.67
C GLY A 7 9.14 -20.50 15.55
N LEU A 8 9.44 -19.84 14.44
CA LEU A 8 10.15 -20.38 13.26
C LEU A 8 11.36 -21.26 13.66
N GLY A 9 12.03 -20.95 14.77
CA GLY A 9 13.14 -21.72 15.31
C GLY A 9 12.81 -23.15 15.76
N ASP A 10 11.55 -23.45 16.15
CA ASP A 10 11.18 -24.79 16.63
C ASP A 10 10.86 -25.78 15.50
N VAL A 11 10.41 -25.28 14.34
CA VAL A 11 10.14 -26.12 13.15
C VAL A 11 11.45 -26.66 12.58
N TYR A 12 12.53 -25.86 12.61
CA TYR A 12 13.84 -26.24 12.05
C TYR A 12 14.67 -27.14 12.95
N LYS A 13 14.45 -27.13 14.26
CA LYS A 13 15.14 -28.05 15.21
C LYS A 13 14.78 -29.53 15.02
N ARG A 14 13.71 -29.83 14.28
CA ARG A 14 13.22 -31.21 14.07
C ARG A 14 13.67 -31.88 12.76
N GLN A 15 14.45 -31.18 11.92
CA GLN A 15 14.99 -31.74 10.69
C GLN A 15 16.53 -31.79 10.74
N PRO A 16 17.13 -32.89 11.24
CA PRO A 16 18.58 -32.97 11.49
C PRO A 16 19.46 -32.96 10.24
N GLN A 17 18.90 -32.88 9.03
CA GLN A 17 19.64 -32.93 7.77
C GLN A 17 19.43 -31.72 6.84
N THR A 18 18.67 -30.71 7.25
CA THR A 18 18.47 -29.50 6.43
C THR A 18 19.79 -28.72 6.34
N ARG A 19 20.33 -28.58 5.13
CA ARG A 19 21.55 -27.79 4.85
C ARG A 19 21.26 -26.54 4.03
N VAL A 20 20.05 -26.43 3.47
CA VAL A 20 19.62 -25.31 2.65
C VAL A 20 18.28 -24.82 3.15
N MET A 21 18.14 -23.52 3.28
CA MET A 21 16.89 -22.83 3.65
C MET A 21 16.53 -21.83 2.57
N ILE A 22 15.23 -21.74 2.26
CA ILE A 22 14.71 -20.79 1.29
C ILE A 22 13.64 -19.96 2.02
N PHE A 23 13.81 -18.64 1.97
CA PHE A 23 12.88 -17.67 2.53
C PHE A 23 12.35 -16.77 1.40
N ASP A 24 11.05 -16.75 1.23
CA ASP A 24 10.36 -15.93 0.24
C ASP A 24 9.64 -14.79 0.94
N GLU A 25 10.13 -13.55 0.76
CA GLU A 25 9.68 -12.31 1.37
C GLU A 25 9.34 -12.41 2.88
N PRO A 26 10.23 -12.99 3.71
CA PRO A 26 9.91 -13.34 5.10
C PRO A 26 9.68 -12.12 6.01
N THR A 27 10.12 -10.94 5.59
CA THR A 27 10.07 -9.70 6.37
C THR A 27 8.91 -8.79 5.98
N SER A 28 8.05 -9.21 5.04
CA SER A 28 6.93 -8.41 4.56
C SER A 28 5.89 -8.09 5.64
N VAL A 29 5.83 -8.91 6.70
CA VAL A 29 4.87 -8.80 7.82
C VAL A 29 5.55 -8.55 9.17
N LEU A 30 6.87 -8.30 9.18
CA LEU A 30 7.63 -8.09 10.41
C LEU A 30 7.79 -6.61 10.75
N ALA A 31 7.72 -6.28 12.02
CA ALA A 31 8.06 -4.95 12.51
C ALA A 31 9.58 -4.67 12.35
N PRO A 32 10.02 -3.39 12.24
CA PRO A 32 11.42 -3.05 11.99
C PRO A 32 12.43 -3.70 12.94
N HIS A 33 12.09 -3.82 14.23
CA HIS A 33 12.96 -4.46 15.22
C HIS A 33 13.04 -5.99 15.05
N GLU A 34 11.96 -6.62 14.57
CA GLU A 34 11.92 -8.05 14.26
C GLU A 34 12.73 -8.37 13.01
N VAL A 35 12.73 -7.47 12.01
CA VAL A 35 13.56 -7.57 10.81
C VAL A 35 15.04 -7.67 11.20
N GLN A 36 15.51 -6.80 12.11
CA GLN A 36 16.90 -6.84 12.60
C GLN A 36 17.23 -8.18 13.28
N ALA A 37 16.34 -8.67 14.14
CA ALA A 37 16.50 -9.95 14.80
C ALA A 37 16.54 -11.11 13.80
N PHE A 38 15.68 -11.08 12.78
CA PHE A 38 15.63 -12.06 11.70
C PHE A 38 16.95 -12.07 10.89
N LEU A 39 17.47 -10.92 10.47
CA LEU A 39 18.71 -10.80 9.73
C LEU A 39 19.92 -11.30 10.55
N GLN A 40 19.93 -11.04 11.86
CA GLN A 40 20.93 -11.60 12.77
C GLN A 40 20.83 -13.13 12.85
N MET A 41 19.62 -13.67 12.90
CA MET A 41 19.38 -15.12 12.88
C MET A 41 19.91 -15.76 11.59
N LEU A 42 19.66 -15.16 10.42
CA LEU A 42 20.18 -15.62 9.13
C LEU A 42 21.72 -15.64 9.14
N SER A 43 22.34 -14.58 9.64
CA SER A 43 23.80 -14.50 9.80
C SER A 43 24.34 -15.62 10.71
N GLY A 44 23.62 -15.96 11.76
CA GLY A 44 23.94 -17.07 12.66
C GLY A 44 23.86 -18.44 11.94
N PHE A 45 22.86 -18.67 11.09
CA PHE A 45 22.78 -19.89 10.28
C PHE A 45 23.88 -19.97 9.24
N ARG A 46 24.17 -18.87 8.53
CA ARG A 46 25.29 -18.78 7.60
C ARG A 46 26.62 -19.20 8.26
N ASN A 47 26.91 -18.67 9.45
CA ASN A 47 28.13 -19.00 10.20
C ASN A 47 28.19 -20.46 10.65
N LYS A 48 27.06 -21.16 10.72
CA LYS A 48 26.97 -22.60 10.98
C LYS A 48 27.06 -23.45 9.71
N GLY A 49 27.30 -22.82 8.54
CA GLY A 49 27.48 -23.50 7.26
C GLY A 49 26.17 -23.86 6.52
N TYR A 50 25.07 -23.25 6.87
CA TYR A 50 23.83 -23.40 6.10
C TYR A 50 23.86 -22.57 4.82
N GLY A 51 23.40 -23.13 3.72
CA GLY A 51 23.06 -22.38 2.50
C GLY A 51 21.72 -21.68 2.68
N ILE A 52 21.66 -20.41 2.37
CA ILE A 52 20.44 -19.61 2.54
C ILE A 52 20.10 -18.93 1.22
N PHE A 53 18.88 -19.13 0.74
CA PHE A 53 18.26 -18.34 -0.32
C PHE A 53 17.24 -17.39 0.31
N LEU A 54 17.50 -16.09 0.19
CA LEU A 54 16.60 -15.04 0.61
C LEU A 54 16.03 -14.36 -0.64
N ILE A 55 14.74 -14.49 -0.85
CA ILE A 55 14.02 -13.80 -1.91
C ILE A 55 13.39 -12.56 -1.27
N THR A 56 13.80 -11.38 -1.72
CA THR A 56 13.29 -10.10 -1.21
C THR A 56 13.51 -9.00 -2.25
N HIS A 57 12.70 -7.98 -2.21
CA HIS A 57 12.90 -6.75 -2.98
C HIS A 57 13.45 -5.60 -2.10
N LYS A 58 13.61 -5.81 -0.79
CA LYS A 58 14.12 -4.81 0.15
C LYS A 58 15.65 -4.77 0.10
N ILE A 59 16.19 -3.69 -0.44
CA ILE A 59 17.62 -3.56 -0.74
C ILE A 59 18.47 -3.57 0.52
N ASP A 60 17.99 -2.94 1.60
CA ASP A 60 18.72 -2.87 2.87
C ASP A 60 18.92 -4.26 3.47
N GLU A 61 17.95 -5.16 3.34
CA GLU A 61 18.08 -6.55 3.78
C GLU A 61 19.12 -7.31 2.95
N ILE A 62 19.08 -7.11 1.62
CA ILE A 62 20.03 -7.71 0.69
C ILE A 62 21.45 -7.27 1.04
N LEU A 63 21.66 -5.97 1.24
CA LEU A 63 22.96 -5.39 1.58
C LEU A 63 23.48 -5.89 2.94
N ALA A 64 22.58 -6.10 3.90
CA ALA A 64 22.96 -6.50 5.26
C ALA A 64 23.53 -7.93 5.31
N VAL A 65 22.91 -8.90 4.61
CA VAL A 65 23.19 -10.33 4.87
C VAL A 65 23.73 -11.11 3.68
N SER A 66 23.57 -10.64 2.42
CA SER A 66 23.88 -11.44 1.23
C SER A 66 25.36 -11.47 0.92
N ASP A 67 25.89 -12.66 0.62
CA ASP A 67 27.23 -12.84 0.06
C ASP A 67 27.23 -12.75 -1.47
N ARG A 68 26.09 -13.11 -2.09
CA ARG A 68 25.86 -13.06 -3.53
C ARG A 68 24.41 -12.64 -3.81
N ILE A 69 24.25 -11.75 -4.77
CA ILE A 69 22.94 -11.19 -5.16
C ILE A 69 22.70 -11.55 -6.61
N THR A 70 21.65 -12.29 -6.89
CA THR A 70 21.21 -12.61 -8.25
C THR A 70 19.94 -11.85 -8.56
N ILE A 71 19.94 -11.07 -9.62
CA ILE A 71 18.81 -10.26 -10.04
C ILE A 71 18.05 -10.95 -11.16
N LEU A 72 16.77 -11.18 -10.90
CA LEU A 72 15.79 -11.69 -11.85
C LEU A 72 14.83 -10.56 -12.25
N ARG A 73 14.54 -10.45 -13.54
CA ARG A 73 13.58 -9.48 -14.08
C ARG A 73 12.81 -10.10 -15.23
N GLN A 74 11.46 -10.06 -15.16
CA GLN A 74 10.56 -10.65 -16.18
C GLN A 74 10.83 -12.12 -16.48
N GLY A 75 11.26 -12.88 -15.46
CA GLY A 75 11.59 -14.30 -15.60
C GLY A 75 12.99 -14.59 -16.17
N GLU A 76 13.80 -13.56 -16.44
CA GLU A 76 15.16 -13.71 -16.95
C GLU A 76 16.20 -13.33 -15.91
N HIS A 77 17.36 -13.99 -15.95
CA HIS A 77 18.54 -13.63 -15.19
C HIS A 77 19.18 -12.37 -15.79
N VAL A 78 19.28 -11.30 -15.01
CA VAL A 78 19.90 -10.03 -15.44
C VAL A 78 21.39 -10.02 -15.16
N CYS A 79 21.76 -10.21 -13.91
CA CYS A 79 23.16 -10.23 -13.46
C CYS A 79 23.27 -10.86 -12.08
N THR A 80 24.52 -11.12 -11.68
CA THR A 80 24.87 -11.58 -10.33
C THR A 80 26.02 -10.72 -9.80
N PHE A 81 25.85 -10.19 -8.59
CA PHE A 81 26.89 -9.47 -7.83
C PHE A 81 27.44 -10.36 -6.73
N GLU A 82 28.74 -10.30 -6.49
CA GLU A 82 29.37 -10.96 -5.34
C GLU A 82 29.92 -9.91 -4.35
N ARG A 83 29.76 -10.17 -3.06
CA ARG A 83 30.20 -9.22 -2.01
C ARG A 83 31.69 -8.88 -2.12
N ARG A 84 32.54 -9.83 -2.53
CA ARG A 84 33.98 -9.63 -2.71
C ARG A 84 34.33 -8.60 -3.79
N ASP A 85 33.48 -8.45 -4.81
CA ASP A 85 33.70 -7.52 -5.92
C ASP A 85 33.21 -6.11 -5.60
N GLY A 86 32.50 -5.96 -4.47
CA GLY A 86 31.80 -4.75 -4.08
C GLY A 86 30.59 -4.50 -4.96
N PHE A 87 29.54 -3.96 -4.37
CA PHE A 87 28.36 -3.48 -5.10
C PHE A 87 27.72 -2.32 -4.37
N SER A 88 27.21 -1.35 -5.11
CA SER A 88 26.46 -0.23 -4.55
C SER A 88 24.95 -0.48 -4.62
N GLN A 89 24.23 0.18 -3.73
CA GLN A 89 22.77 0.21 -3.76
C GLN A 89 22.24 0.62 -5.14
N GLN A 90 22.85 1.66 -5.75
CA GLN A 90 22.45 2.16 -7.07
C GLN A 90 22.63 1.14 -8.19
N GLN A 91 23.68 0.33 -8.16
CA GLN A 91 23.90 -0.74 -9.14
C GLN A 91 22.82 -1.82 -9.04
N ILE A 92 22.46 -2.23 -7.82
CA ILE A 92 21.40 -3.20 -7.58
C ILE A 92 20.06 -2.64 -8.11
N ILE A 93 19.69 -1.41 -7.72
CA ILE A 93 18.48 -0.74 -8.17
C ILE A 93 18.44 -0.66 -9.69
N SER A 94 19.50 -0.19 -10.33
CA SER A 94 19.57 -0.06 -11.80
C SER A 94 19.38 -1.41 -12.49
N ALA A 95 19.96 -2.48 -11.96
CA ALA A 95 19.80 -3.82 -12.52
C ALA A 95 18.38 -4.37 -12.30
N MET A 96 17.74 -4.10 -11.17
CA MET A 96 16.35 -4.49 -10.90
C MET A 96 15.37 -3.73 -11.78
N MET A 97 15.57 -2.43 -12.01
CA MET A 97 14.65 -1.57 -12.76
C MET A 97 14.90 -1.57 -14.26
N GLY A 98 16.11 -1.85 -14.72
CA GLY A 98 16.50 -1.76 -16.13
C GLY A 98 16.71 -0.31 -16.58
N ASN A 99 16.35 0.01 -17.83
CA ASN A 99 16.55 1.33 -18.46
C ASN A 99 15.58 2.42 -17.95
N VAL A 100 15.03 2.27 -16.75
CA VAL A 100 14.25 3.36 -16.12
C VAL A 100 15.26 4.35 -15.55
N PRO A 101 15.17 5.66 -15.88
CA PRO A 101 16.07 6.66 -15.30
C PRO A 101 16.01 6.61 -13.78
N VAL A 102 17.18 6.39 -13.14
CA VAL A 102 17.32 6.28 -11.69
C VAL A 102 17.42 7.68 -11.07
N ASN A 103 16.49 8.58 -11.37
CA ASN A 103 16.28 9.76 -10.56
C ASN A 103 15.25 9.40 -9.48
N PHE A 104 15.72 8.78 -8.40
CA PHE A 104 14.93 8.37 -7.25
C PHE A 104 14.62 9.52 -6.27
N GLU A 105 14.99 10.73 -6.58
CA GLU A 105 14.47 11.88 -5.88
C GLU A 105 12.99 12.05 -6.30
N LEU A 106 12.14 11.26 -5.67
CA LEU A 106 10.76 11.65 -5.47
C LEU A 106 10.85 12.89 -4.59
N GLU A 107 10.97 14.07 -5.22
CA GLU A 107 10.84 15.33 -4.51
C GLU A 107 9.44 15.34 -3.91
N ARG A 108 9.36 14.98 -2.64
CA ARG A 108 8.15 15.21 -1.86
C ARG A 108 7.91 16.73 -1.90
N PRO A 109 6.75 17.20 -2.39
CA PRO A 109 6.42 18.60 -2.25
C PRO A 109 6.50 18.97 -0.76
N GLU A 110 7.28 20.00 -0.42
CA GLU A 110 7.43 20.47 0.96
C GLU A 110 6.04 20.66 1.60
N CYS A 111 5.91 20.29 2.87
CA CYS A 111 4.79 20.66 3.72
C CYS A 111 4.84 22.20 3.84
N SER A 112 4.15 22.90 2.98
CA SER A 112 4.03 24.35 3.10
C SER A 112 2.96 24.67 4.14
N GLU A 113 3.16 25.73 4.92
CA GLU A 113 2.11 26.32 5.77
C GLU A 113 0.84 26.68 4.96
N GLU A 114 0.96 26.76 3.62
CA GLU A 114 -0.17 26.88 2.69
C GLU A 114 -1.11 25.67 2.71
N ASN A 115 -0.68 24.48 3.15
CA ASN A 115 -1.57 23.31 3.28
C ASN A 115 -2.54 23.46 4.46
N GLU A 116 -2.22 24.22 5.50
CA GLU A 116 -3.16 24.52 6.59
C GLU A 116 -4.26 25.49 6.15
N ALA A 117 -3.99 26.31 5.13
CA ALA A 117 -4.97 27.20 4.50
C ALA A 117 -5.79 26.50 3.38
N ALA A 118 -5.45 25.28 3.02
CA ALA A 118 -6.17 24.52 1.99
C ALA A 118 -7.59 24.15 2.48
N ALA A 119 -8.55 24.17 1.55
CA ALA A 119 -9.93 23.82 1.88
C ALA A 119 -10.03 22.41 2.48
N LEU A 120 -10.80 22.27 3.54
CA LEU A 120 -11.12 21.01 4.20
C LEU A 120 -11.75 20.04 3.19
N GLN A 121 -11.23 18.82 3.11
CA GLN A 121 -11.73 17.79 2.21
C GLN A 121 -12.47 16.69 2.94
N LEU A 122 -11.97 16.26 4.10
CA LEU A 122 -12.56 15.21 4.92
C LEU A 122 -12.40 15.58 6.40
N SER A 123 -13.44 15.38 7.19
CA SER A 123 -13.42 15.55 8.65
C SER A 123 -14.12 14.40 9.33
N LEU A 124 -13.49 13.85 10.35
CA LEU A 124 -14.07 12.90 11.29
C LEU A 124 -14.13 13.55 12.67
N SER A 125 -15.26 13.44 13.33
CA SER A 125 -15.46 13.96 14.70
C SER A 125 -16.15 12.91 15.57
N GLY A 126 -15.43 12.38 16.54
CA GLY A 126 -15.94 11.39 17.51
C GLY A 126 -16.38 10.08 16.88
N VAL A 127 -15.77 9.68 15.76
CA VAL A 127 -16.20 8.51 15.00
C VAL A 127 -15.79 7.24 15.71
N SER A 128 -16.78 6.36 15.95
CA SER A 128 -16.55 5.00 16.45
C SER A 128 -17.05 3.97 15.46
N ILE A 129 -16.30 2.87 15.33
CA ILE A 129 -16.52 1.86 14.29
C ILE A 129 -16.45 0.47 14.91
N LYS A 130 -17.33 -0.42 14.46
CA LYS A 130 -17.32 -1.84 14.83
C LYS A 130 -16.71 -2.70 13.73
N ASP A 131 -16.12 -3.82 14.16
CA ASP A 131 -15.62 -4.88 13.27
C ASP A 131 -16.75 -5.78 12.74
N ASP A 132 -16.38 -6.85 12.00
CA ASP A 132 -17.32 -7.83 11.45
C ASP A 132 -17.96 -8.72 12.52
N HIS A 133 -17.47 -8.69 13.77
CA HIS A 133 -17.97 -9.41 14.94
C HIS A 133 -18.79 -8.52 15.88
N ASP A 134 -19.18 -7.31 15.45
CA ASP A 134 -19.91 -6.30 16.21
C ASP A 134 -19.15 -5.79 17.45
N GLN A 135 -17.81 -5.96 17.50
CA GLN A 135 -16.94 -5.43 18.54
C GLN A 135 -16.41 -4.05 18.11
N LEU A 136 -16.31 -3.14 19.09
CA LEU A 136 -15.78 -1.80 18.85
C LEU A 136 -14.28 -1.89 18.55
N ILE A 137 -13.91 -1.63 17.27
CA ILE A 137 -12.52 -1.70 16.78
C ILE A 137 -11.83 -0.33 16.76
N LEU A 138 -12.60 0.75 16.62
CA LEU A 138 -12.11 2.12 16.71
C LEU A 138 -13.06 2.95 17.57
N HIS A 139 -12.49 3.75 18.46
CA HIS A 139 -13.22 4.55 19.43
C HIS A 139 -12.81 6.01 19.34
N ASP A 140 -13.81 6.90 19.20
CA ASP A 140 -13.67 8.37 19.27
C ASP A 140 -12.59 8.96 18.35
N VAL A 141 -12.53 8.47 17.10
CA VAL A 141 -11.57 8.92 16.11
C VAL A 141 -11.94 10.30 15.58
N SER A 142 -11.02 11.25 15.70
CA SER A 142 -11.20 12.61 15.21
C SER A 142 -9.95 13.07 14.48
N PHE A 143 -10.11 13.52 13.22
CA PHE A 143 -9.06 14.18 12.44
C PHE A 143 -9.65 14.93 11.27
N GLU A 144 -8.83 15.80 10.71
CA GLU A 144 -9.13 16.55 9.49
C GLU A 144 -8.09 16.29 8.41
N MET A 145 -8.53 16.30 7.17
CA MET A 145 -7.69 16.15 5.99
C MET A 145 -8.02 17.24 4.97
N HIS A 146 -6.99 17.83 4.36
CA HIS A 146 -7.11 18.92 3.41
C HIS A 146 -6.98 18.47 1.96
N LYS A 147 -7.39 19.31 1.01
CA LYS A 147 -7.18 19.06 -0.42
C LYS A 147 -5.69 18.99 -0.75
N ALA A 148 -5.35 18.17 -1.73
CA ALA A 148 -3.97 17.96 -2.15
C ALA A 148 -3.04 17.42 -1.02
N GLU A 149 -3.59 16.82 0.00
CA GLU A 149 -2.84 16.18 1.08
C GLU A 149 -2.73 14.67 0.82
N ILE A 150 -1.60 14.08 1.16
CA ILE A 150 -1.44 12.64 1.35
C ILE A 150 -1.36 12.40 2.86
N LEU A 151 -2.46 11.91 3.44
CA LEU A 151 -2.54 11.53 4.85
C LEU A 151 -2.21 10.04 4.98
N GLY A 152 -1.11 9.73 5.67
CA GLY A 152 -0.72 8.36 5.98
C GLY A 152 -1.53 7.81 7.16
N ILE A 153 -1.91 6.54 7.10
CA ILE A 153 -2.46 5.81 8.24
C ILE A 153 -1.49 4.68 8.57
N ALA A 154 -0.81 4.83 9.71
CA ALA A 154 0.08 3.84 10.28
C ALA A 154 -0.65 3.00 11.33
N GLY A 155 -0.21 1.76 11.51
CA GLY A 155 -0.72 0.88 12.57
C GLY A 155 -0.34 -0.56 12.33
N ILE A 156 -0.28 -1.36 13.39
CA ILE A 156 -0.11 -2.81 13.26
C ILE A 156 -1.40 -3.38 12.70
N SER A 157 -1.29 -4.39 11.83
CA SER A 157 -2.44 -5.08 11.23
C SER A 157 -3.46 -5.48 12.30
N GLY A 158 -4.74 -5.17 12.06
CA GLY A 158 -5.84 -5.44 12.98
C GLY A 158 -6.18 -4.29 13.94
N ASN A 159 -5.52 -3.13 13.85
CA ASN A 159 -5.87 -1.95 14.67
C ASN A 159 -6.96 -1.06 14.05
N GLY A 160 -7.72 -1.53 13.06
CA GLY A 160 -8.87 -0.82 12.54
C GLY A 160 -8.63 -0.03 11.24
N GLN A 161 -7.45 -0.18 10.60
CA GLN A 161 -7.12 0.52 9.34
C GLN A 161 -8.13 0.21 8.23
N ARG A 162 -8.49 -1.07 8.08
CA ARG A 162 -9.46 -1.54 7.11
C ARG A 162 -10.85 -0.98 7.42
N GLU A 163 -11.28 -1.10 8.66
CA GLU A 163 -12.59 -0.64 9.12
C GLU A 163 -12.74 0.87 8.93
N LEU A 164 -11.68 1.64 9.20
CA LEU A 164 -11.66 3.09 8.96
C LEU A 164 -11.79 3.40 7.47
N ALA A 165 -11.03 2.74 6.61
CA ALA A 165 -11.12 2.91 5.15
C ALA A 165 -12.52 2.58 4.62
N GLU A 166 -13.10 1.44 5.06
CA GLU A 166 -14.46 1.02 4.69
C GLU A 166 -15.52 2.02 5.17
N ALA A 167 -15.36 2.57 6.39
CA ALA A 167 -16.27 3.56 6.94
C ALA A 167 -16.20 4.88 6.15
N ILE A 168 -15.01 5.37 5.82
CA ILE A 168 -14.84 6.57 5.00
C ILE A 168 -15.40 6.35 3.58
N TYR A 169 -15.27 5.16 3.02
CA TYR A 169 -15.80 4.83 1.69
C TYR A 169 -17.31 4.54 1.68
N GLY A 170 -17.91 4.27 2.86
CA GLY A 170 -19.34 3.94 3.00
C GLY A 170 -19.66 2.47 2.88
N ALA A 171 -18.66 1.60 2.87
CA ALA A 171 -18.84 0.16 2.91
C ALA A 171 -19.17 -0.35 4.34
N ARG A 172 -18.86 0.45 5.37
CA ARG A 172 -19.13 0.16 6.79
C ARG A 172 -19.88 1.31 7.42
N LYS A 173 -20.86 0.99 8.28
CA LYS A 173 -21.63 1.98 9.03
C LYS A 173 -20.84 2.49 10.22
N LEU A 174 -20.99 3.77 10.54
CA LEU A 174 -20.52 4.34 11.78
C LEU A 174 -21.39 3.84 12.95
N GLN A 175 -20.78 3.57 14.10
CA GLN A 175 -21.49 3.34 15.36
C GLN A 175 -21.92 4.67 15.98
N SER A 176 -21.06 5.69 15.91
CA SER A 176 -21.29 7.04 16.39
C SER A 176 -20.35 8.03 15.71
N GLY A 177 -20.56 9.33 15.94
CA GLY A 177 -19.74 10.41 15.40
C GLY A 177 -20.25 10.95 14.06
N ILE A 178 -19.54 11.93 13.53
CA ILE A 178 -19.86 12.62 12.29
C ILE A 178 -18.69 12.46 11.32
N LEU A 179 -19.03 12.13 10.07
CA LEU A 179 -18.11 12.07 8.94
C LEU A 179 -18.58 13.06 7.87
N SER A 180 -17.77 14.05 7.56
CA SER A 180 -18.07 15.06 6.56
C SER A 180 -17.05 15.06 5.43
N ALA A 181 -17.49 15.30 4.20
CA ALA A 181 -16.64 15.47 3.04
C ALA A 181 -17.02 16.75 2.29
N ASN A 182 -16.05 17.66 2.07
CA ASN A 182 -16.27 18.98 1.48
C ASN A 182 -17.45 19.71 2.17
N GLU A 183 -17.49 19.70 3.51
CA GLU A 183 -18.50 20.32 4.37
C GLU A 183 -19.90 19.64 4.32
N GLU A 184 -20.08 18.58 3.53
CA GLU A 184 -21.31 17.78 3.49
C GLU A 184 -21.21 16.63 4.51
N ASP A 185 -22.24 16.48 5.37
CA ASP A 185 -22.35 15.30 6.25
C ASP A 185 -22.69 14.05 5.44
N ILE A 186 -21.75 13.12 5.42
CA ILE A 186 -21.88 11.85 4.71
C ILE A 186 -21.99 10.65 5.65
N SER A 187 -22.19 10.86 6.95
CA SER A 187 -22.19 9.81 7.98
C SER A 187 -23.11 8.64 7.66
N SER A 188 -24.28 8.91 7.06
CA SER A 188 -25.32 7.92 6.73
C SER A 188 -25.45 7.63 5.25
N THR A 189 -24.61 8.21 4.38
CA THR A 189 -24.69 8.02 2.93
C THR A 189 -24.14 6.67 2.49
N ASP A 190 -24.63 6.17 1.37
CA ASP A 190 -24.18 4.93 0.75
C ASP A 190 -22.94 5.12 -0.14
N ILE A 191 -22.36 4.01 -0.58
CA ILE A 191 -21.19 3.99 -1.48
C ILE A 191 -21.50 4.74 -2.79
N ALA A 192 -22.71 4.59 -3.34
CA ALA A 192 -23.07 5.22 -4.61
C ALA A 192 -23.04 6.76 -4.52
N HIS A 193 -23.48 7.33 -3.38
CA HIS A 193 -23.36 8.75 -3.11
C HIS A 193 -21.89 9.19 -3.03
N ARG A 194 -21.05 8.45 -2.28
CA ARG A 194 -19.63 8.78 -2.12
C ARG A 194 -18.83 8.64 -3.42
N ILE A 195 -19.19 7.69 -4.28
CA ILE A 195 -18.65 7.60 -5.64
C ILE A 195 -19.00 8.86 -6.46
N ARG A 196 -20.24 9.40 -6.34
CA ARG A 196 -20.63 10.66 -7.02
C ARG A 196 -19.85 11.86 -6.49
N LEU A 197 -19.49 11.89 -5.21
CA LEU A 197 -18.61 12.90 -4.62
C LEU A 197 -17.14 12.79 -5.11
N GLY A 198 -16.83 11.75 -5.87
CA GLY A 198 -15.48 11.52 -6.41
C GLY A 198 -14.58 10.70 -5.50
N MET A 199 -15.13 9.99 -4.52
CA MET A 199 -14.34 9.07 -3.70
C MET A 199 -14.06 7.78 -4.44
N ARG A 200 -12.83 7.26 -4.32
CA ARG A 200 -12.42 5.97 -4.85
C ARG A 200 -11.60 5.23 -3.81
N MET A 201 -11.68 3.89 -3.86
CA MET A 201 -10.95 3.03 -2.93
C MET A 201 -10.24 1.91 -3.66
N VAL A 202 -8.98 1.71 -3.29
CA VAL A 202 -8.19 0.51 -3.58
C VAL A 202 -8.03 -0.24 -2.28
N THR A 203 -8.50 -1.48 -2.22
CA THR A 203 -8.48 -2.30 -1.01
C THR A 203 -7.20 -3.13 -0.91
N GLU A 204 -6.94 -3.65 0.27
CA GLU A 204 -5.82 -4.56 0.54
C GLU A 204 -5.96 -5.87 -0.25
N ASP A 205 -7.18 -6.41 -0.34
CA ASP A 205 -7.49 -7.64 -1.11
C ASP A 205 -8.34 -7.31 -2.34
N PRO A 206 -7.72 -7.06 -3.52
CA PRO A 206 -8.45 -6.73 -4.73
C PRO A 206 -9.38 -7.84 -5.21
N ILE A 207 -9.05 -9.13 -4.98
CA ILE A 207 -9.86 -10.27 -5.43
C ILE A 207 -11.20 -10.26 -4.70
N ARG A 208 -11.16 -10.02 -3.41
CA ARG A 208 -12.34 -10.01 -2.56
C ARG A 208 -13.23 -8.79 -2.81
N ASP A 209 -12.62 -7.61 -2.91
CA ASP A 209 -13.35 -6.35 -2.73
C ASP A 209 -13.39 -5.47 -3.97
N ASN A 210 -12.41 -5.60 -4.88
CA ASN A 210 -12.31 -4.69 -6.02
C ASN A 210 -12.57 -5.34 -7.38
N VAL A 211 -12.54 -6.66 -7.51
CA VAL A 211 -12.51 -7.33 -8.82
C VAL A 211 -13.61 -8.35 -8.93
N VAL A 212 -14.24 -8.44 -10.09
CA VAL A 212 -15.06 -9.59 -10.46
C VAL A 212 -14.14 -10.61 -11.14
N PRO A 213 -13.79 -11.74 -10.48
CA PRO A 213 -12.74 -12.65 -10.96
C PRO A 213 -13.04 -13.31 -12.30
N THR A 214 -14.32 -13.50 -12.62
CA THR A 214 -14.78 -14.11 -13.88
C THR A 214 -14.79 -13.16 -15.06
N PHE A 215 -14.66 -11.86 -14.81
CA PHE A 215 -14.65 -10.82 -15.84
C PHE A 215 -13.23 -10.62 -16.39
N SER A 216 -13.17 -10.17 -17.65
CA SER A 216 -11.93 -9.67 -18.24
C SER A 216 -11.48 -8.37 -17.56
N ILE A 217 -10.24 -7.98 -17.81
CA ILE A 217 -9.72 -6.67 -17.37
C ILE A 217 -10.58 -5.54 -17.94
N LEU A 218 -10.96 -5.61 -19.23
CA LEU A 218 -11.79 -4.60 -19.87
C LEU A 218 -13.14 -4.44 -19.16
N GLU A 219 -13.82 -5.54 -18.87
CA GLU A 219 -15.10 -5.53 -18.16
C GLU A 219 -14.96 -4.98 -16.73
N ASN A 220 -13.92 -5.40 -16.00
CA ASN A 220 -13.62 -4.85 -14.68
C ASN A 220 -13.33 -3.33 -14.71
N MET A 221 -12.61 -2.85 -15.71
CA MET A 221 -12.31 -1.42 -15.90
C MET A 221 -13.56 -0.64 -16.30
N ALA A 222 -14.48 -1.25 -17.03
CA ALA A 222 -15.75 -0.64 -17.45
C ALA A 222 -16.73 -0.42 -16.29
N LEU A 223 -16.61 -1.21 -15.20
CA LEU A 223 -17.54 -1.06 -14.06
C LEU A 223 -17.43 0.32 -13.38
N VAL A 224 -16.24 0.90 -13.27
CA VAL A 224 -16.03 2.15 -12.51
C VAL A 224 -14.99 3.09 -13.16
N GLY A 225 -14.02 2.57 -13.89
CA GLY A 225 -12.82 3.33 -14.29
C GLY A 225 -12.94 4.03 -15.64
N LEU A 226 -13.59 3.40 -16.61
CA LEU A 226 -13.73 3.93 -17.97
C LEU A 226 -15.08 4.65 -18.13
N ASP A 227 -15.06 5.74 -18.90
CA ASP A 227 -16.32 6.37 -19.34
C ASP A 227 -17.04 5.42 -20.29
N PRO A 228 -18.30 5.04 -20.01
CA PRO A 228 -19.03 4.11 -20.87
C PRO A 228 -19.27 4.72 -22.26
N ILE A 229 -18.87 4.00 -23.29
CA ILE A 229 -19.13 4.37 -24.69
C ILE A 229 -20.27 3.50 -25.18
N CYS A 230 -21.42 4.10 -25.42
CA CYS A 230 -22.61 3.40 -25.89
C CYS A 230 -22.94 3.80 -27.33
N ARG A 231 -23.29 2.80 -28.17
CA ARG A 231 -23.84 3.01 -29.51
C ARG A 231 -25.16 2.26 -29.63
N HIS A 232 -26.22 2.96 -30.02
CA HIS A 232 -27.56 2.40 -30.19
C HIS A 232 -28.13 1.68 -28.95
N GLY A 233 -27.68 2.08 -27.75
CA GLY A 233 -28.11 1.48 -26.47
C GLY A 233 -27.21 0.36 -25.94
N ASP A 234 -26.28 -0.13 -26.76
CA ASP A 234 -25.32 -1.16 -26.35
C ASP A 234 -23.93 -0.59 -26.08
N MET A 235 -23.15 -1.25 -25.23
CA MET A 235 -21.76 -0.85 -24.97
C MET A 235 -20.88 -1.13 -26.18
N ASP A 236 -20.14 -0.09 -26.64
CA ASP A 236 -19.14 -0.22 -27.68
C ASP A 236 -17.81 -0.73 -27.08
N TRP A 237 -17.70 -2.03 -26.93
CA TRP A 237 -16.52 -2.70 -26.36
C TRP A 237 -15.25 -2.45 -27.15
N GLN A 238 -15.34 -2.23 -28.46
CA GLN A 238 -14.16 -1.94 -29.29
C GLN A 238 -13.63 -0.53 -28.99
N ALA A 239 -14.49 0.45 -28.87
CA ALA A 239 -14.11 1.80 -28.49
C ALA A 239 -13.56 1.85 -27.05
N MET A 240 -14.20 1.14 -26.11
CA MET A 240 -13.72 1.04 -24.72
C MET A 240 -12.37 0.35 -24.63
N ARG A 241 -12.11 -0.69 -25.43
CA ARG A 241 -10.79 -1.32 -25.53
C ARG A 241 -9.73 -0.33 -26.01
N SER A 242 -10.04 0.44 -27.05
CA SER A 242 -9.14 1.44 -27.59
C SER A 242 -8.84 2.54 -26.57
N GLN A 243 -9.86 2.98 -25.80
CA GLN A 243 -9.71 3.92 -24.70
C GLN A 243 -8.77 3.35 -23.63
N LEU A 244 -8.97 2.11 -23.20
CA LEU A 244 -8.11 1.45 -22.20
C LEU A 244 -6.66 1.36 -22.67
N GLN A 245 -6.42 0.91 -23.89
CA GLN A 245 -5.07 0.72 -24.44
C GLN A 245 -4.30 2.02 -24.64
N THR A 246 -4.99 3.12 -24.89
CA THR A 246 -4.37 4.43 -25.09
C THR A 246 -4.14 5.19 -23.79
N HIS A 247 -4.82 4.80 -22.68
CA HIS A 247 -4.77 5.51 -21.42
C HIS A 247 -3.37 5.50 -20.80
N SER A 248 -2.87 6.68 -20.40
CA SER A 248 -1.52 6.85 -19.86
C SER A 248 -1.27 6.00 -18.61
N GLU A 249 -2.26 5.90 -17.71
CA GLU A 249 -2.15 5.15 -16.46
C GLU A 249 -2.03 3.65 -16.69
N VAL A 250 -2.76 3.12 -17.68
CA VAL A 250 -2.68 1.70 -18.05
C VAL A 250 -1.27 1.35 -18.51
N LYS A 251 -0.65 2.24 -19.29
CA LYS A 251 0.74 2.08 -19.78
C LYS A 251 1.74 2.24 -18.63
N THR A 252 1.60 3.28 -17.82
CA THR A 252 2.50 3.58 -16.69
C THR A 252 2.52 2.45 -15.67
N LEU A 253 1.34 1.95 -15.31
CA LEU A 253 1.17 0.87 -14.33
C LEU A 253 1.32 -0.53 -14.96
N ARG A 254 1.57 -0.61 -16.28
CA ARG A 254 1.73 -1.87 -17.01
C ARG A 254 0.58 -2.84 -16.76
N VAL A 255 -0.65 -2.34 -16.82
CA VAL A 255 -1.85 -3.19 -16.68
C VAL A 255 -1.84 -4.25 -17.80
N PRO A 256 -2.13 -5.53 -17.50
CA PRO A 256 -2.13 -6.59 -18.50
C PRO A 256 -3.14 -6.37 -19.62
N GLN A 257 -3.11 -7.22 -20.65
CA GLN A 257 -3.99 -7.13 -21.81
C GLN A 257 -5.48 -7.18 -21.43
N ALA A 258 -6.29 -6.40 -22.10
CA ALA A 258 -7.70 -6.15 -21.82
C ALA A 258 -8.58 -7.42 -21.76
N GLU A 259 -8.22 -8.44 -22.53
CA GLU A 259 -8.98 -9.70 -22.69
C GLU A 259 -8.70 -10.74 -21.60
N ARG A 260 -7.64 -10.54 -20.81
CA ARG A 260 -7.29 -11.50 -19.77
C ARG A 260 -8.36 -11.52 -18.66
N ILE A 261 -8.74 -12.72 -18.26
CA ILE A 261 -9.66 -12.93 -17.13
C ILE A 261 -8.95 -12.55 -15.83
N ALA A 262 -9.59 -11.69 -15.04
CA ALA A 262 -8.99 -11.11 -13.84
C ALA A 262 -8.55 -12.19 -12.83
N GLY A 263 -9.35 -13.22 -12.60
CA GLY A 263 -9.04 -14.31 -11.68
C GLY A 263 -7.82 -15.16 -12.06
N THR A 264 -7.27 -15.00 -13.28
CA THR A 264 -6.04 -15.69 -13.71
C THR A 264 -4.77 -14.86 -13.51
N LEU A 265 -4.91 -13.65 -13.00
CA LEU A 265 -3.80 -12.74 -12.79
C LEU A 265 -3.09 -13.02 -11.46
N SER A 266 -1.80 -12.71 -11.39
CA SER A 266 -1.09 -12.66 -10.12
C SER A 266 -1.60 -11.51 -9.25
N GLY A 267 -1.43 -11.60 -7.91
CA GLY A 267 -1.83 -10.56 -6.97
C GLY A 267 -1.32 -9.16 -7.36
N GLY A 268 -0.05 -9.04 -7.73
CA GLY A 268 0.51 -7.77 -8.20
C GLY A 268 -0.12 -7.23 -9.49
N ASN A 269 -0.54 -8.10 -10.42
CA ASN A 269 -1.27 -7.67 -11.62
C ASN A 269 -2.69 -7.19 -11.27
N LEU A 270 -3.35 -7.84 -10.31
CA LEU A 270 -4.66 -7.42 -9.81
C LEU A 270 -4.57 -6.07 -9.10
N GLN A 271 -3.56 -5.88 -8.25
CA GLN A 271 -3.32 -4.63 -7.55
C GLN A 271 -3.08 -3.47 -8.54
N ARG A 272 -2.25 -3.69 -9.57
CA ARG A 272 -2.03 -2.70 -10.64
C ARG A 272 -3.31 -2.34 -11.38
N MET A 273 -4.13 -3.33 -11.71
CA MET A 273 -5.42 -3.10 -12.38
C MET A 273 -6.39 -2.33 -11.48
N ALA A 274 -6.53 -2.72 -10.21
CA ALA A 274 -7.41 -2.06 -9.25
C ALA A 274 -6.99 -0.60 -9.02
N PHE A 275 -5.69 -0.36 -8.85
CA PHE A 275 -5.14 0.98 -8.70
C PHE A 275 -5.34 1.83 -9.96
N ALA A 276 -5.03 1.30 -11.14
CA ALA A 276 -5.26 1.98 -12.43
C ALA A 276 -6.73 2.38 -12.59
N ARG A 277 -7.66 1.48 -12.28
CA ARG A 277 -9.11 1.72 -12.34
C ARG A 277 -9.54 2.89 -11.45
N ALA A 278 -9.05 2.91 -10.20
CA ALA A 278 -9.35 3.98 -9.27
C ALA A 278 -8.83 5.33 -9.77
N VAL A 279 -7.62 5.38 -10.33
CA VAL A 279 -7.00 6.61 -10.83
C VAL A 279 -7.65 7.12 -12.12
N ILE A 280 -7.96 6.23 -13.05
CA ILE A 280 -8.60 6.57 -14.35
C ILE A 280 -9.97 7.23 -14.13
N SER A 281 -10.69 6.84 -13.09
CA SER A 281 -11.99 7.43 -12.73
C SER A 281 -11.91 8.85 -12.17
N ARG A 282 -10.74 9.49 -12.22
CA ARG A 282 -10.48 10.89 -11.80
C ARG A 282 -11.01 11.18 -10.40
N PRO A 283 -10.44 10.55 -9.36
CA PRO A 283 -10.88 10.75 -7.99
C PRO A 283 -10.67 12.19 -7.53
N ARG A 284 -11.51 12.65 -6.59
CA ARG A 284 -11.24 13.83 -5.76
C ARG A 284 -10.60 13.42 -4.44
N LEU A 285 -11.01 12.27 -3.91
CA LEU A 285 -10.42 11.62 -2.74
C LEU A 285 -10.13 10.16 -3.09
N LEU A 286 -8.87 9.75 -2.91
CA LEU A 286 -8.43 8.37 -3.10
C LEU A 286 -8.10 7.74 -1.75
N ILE A 287 -8.71 6.60 -1.44
CA ILE A 287 -8.34 5.75 -0.32
C ILE A 287 -7.51 4.61 -0.90
N ALA A 288 -6.23 4.55 -0.57
CA ALA A 288 -5.29 3.57 -1.09
C ALA A 288 -4.77 2.69 0.07
N SER A 289 -5.38 1.50 0.21
CA SER A 289 -4.97 0.54 1.23
C SER A 289 -3.91 -0.38 0.64
N TYR A 290 -2.70 -0.31 1.18
CA TYR A 290 -1.54 -1.13 0.79
C TYR A 290 -1.30 -1.17 -0.73
N PRO A 291 -1.29 -0.01 -1.44
CA PRO A 291 -1.28 0.02 -2.90
C PRO A 291 0.02 -0.53 -3.52
N SER A 292 1.10 -0.56 -2.76
CA SER A 292 2.43 -1.04 -3.16
C SER A 292 2.71 -2.50 -2.78
N ARG A 293 1.84 -3.13 -1.96
CA ARG A 293 2.06 -4.47 -1.43
C ARG A 293 2.14 -5.54 -2.53
N GLY A 294 3.20 -6.35 -2.50
CA GLY A 294 3.40 -7.43 -3.46
C GLY A 294 3.74 -6.96 -4.89
N LEU A 295 4.11 -5.70 -5.06
CA LEU A 295 4.55 -5.13 -6.33
C LEU A 295 6.09 -5.12 -6.42
N ASP A 296 6.60 -5.25 -7.65
CA ASP A 296 8.01 -5.00 -7.92
C ASP A 296 8.38 -3.51 -7.75
N ILE A 297 9.66 -3.22 -7.45
CA ILE A 297 10.15 -1.87 -7.17
C ILE A 297 9.79 -0.87 -8.27
N ALA A 298 9.85 -1.27 -9.55
CA ALA A 298 9.53 -0.38 -10.65
C ALA A 298 8.05 -0.01 -10.65
N THR A 299 7.19 -0.95 -10.29
CA THR A 299 5.75 -0.71 -10.17
C THR A 299 5.42 0.10 -8.91
N VAL A 300 6.06 -0.16 -7.77
CA VAL A 300 5.94 0.68 -6.56
C VAL A 300 6.27 2.14 -6.89
N HIS A 301 7.39 2.38 -7.57
CA HIS A 301 7.77 3.72 -8.00
C HIS A 301 6.73 4.37 -8.94
N ALA A 302 6.13 3.59 -9.85
CA ALA A 302 5.07 4.08 -10.72
C ALA A 302 3.80 4.46 -9.93
N VAL A 303 3.43 3.68 -8.90
CA VAL A 303 2.34 4.00 -7.98
C VAL A 303 2.64 5.30 -7.24
N HIS A 304 3.81 5.43 -6.61
CA HIS A 304 4.22 6.63 -5.88
C HIS A 304 4.20 7.88 -6.76
N LYS A 305 4.78 7.79 -7.97
CA LYS A 305 4.76 8.89 -8.94
C LYS A 305 3.32 9.28 -9.34
N THR A 306 2.43 8.30 -9.44
CA THR A 306 1.02 8.54 -9.74
C THR A 306 0.34 9.26 -8.57
N LEU A 307 0.59 8.87 -7.31
CA LEU A 307 0.04 9.54 -6.13
C LEU A 307 0.51 11.00 -6.03
N PHE A 308 1.80 11.28 -6.25
CA PHE A 308 2.30 12.66 -6.26
C PHE A 308 1.71 13.50 -7.40
N ARG A 309 1.47 12.90 -8.56
CA ARG A 309 0.79 13.59 -9.65
C ARG A 309 -0.66 13.91 -9.28
N LEU A 310 -1.39 12.97 -8.65
CA LEU A 310 -2.75 13.21 -8.16
C LEU A 310 -2.77 14.34 -7.12
N LYS A 311 -1.82 14.35 -6.19
CA LYS A 311 -1.64 15.44 -5.22
C LYS A 311 -1.48 16.78 -5.92
N LYS A 312 -0.61 16.89 -6.93
CA LYS A 312 -0.43 18.11 -7.74
C LYS A 312 -1.70 18.55 -8.49
N GLN A 313 -2.63 17.63 -8.72
CA GLN A 313 -3.94 17.90 -9.33
C GLN A 313 -5.02 18.26 -8.30
N GLY A 314 -4.66 18.39 -7.03
CA GLY A 314 -5.60 18.74 -5.96
C GLY A 314 -6.35 17.56 -5.35
N VAL A 315 -5.96 16.32 -5.68
CA VAL A 315 -6.57 15.11 -5.13
C VAL A 315 -6.00 14.83 -3.75
N GLY A 316 -6.88 14.70 -2.75
CA GLY A 316 -6.48 14.16 -1.45
C GLY A 316 -6.34 12.64 -1.49
N THR A 317 -5.36 12.12 -0.76
CA THR A 317 -5.13 10.68 -0.69
C THR A 317 -4.98 10.23 0.76
N ILE A 318 -5.75 9.23 1.17
CA ILE A 318 -5.50 8.47 2.39
C ILE A 318 -4.65 7.26 1.98
N LEU A 319 -3.41 7.20 2.47
CA LEU A 319 -2.47 6.12 2.19
C LEU A 319 -2.33 5.24 3.43
N ILE A 320 -2.82 4.01 3.36
CA ILE A 320 -2.67 3.02 4.43
C ILE A 320 -1.50 2.11 4.08
N SER A 321 -0.51 2.03 4.95
CA SER A 321 0.67 1.18 4.76
C SER A 321 1.23 0.72 6.12
N GLU A 322 1.78 -0.50 6.15
CA GLU A 322 2.57 -1.01 7.28
C GLU A 322 4.05 -0.58 7.18
N ASP A 323 4.48 -0.14 6.00
CA ASP A 323 5.84 0.34 5.77
C ASP A 323 5.98 1.80 6.18
N ILE A 324 6.55 2.00 7.37
CA ILE A 324 6.81 3.34 7.92
C ILE A 324 7.67 4.16 6.96
N SER A 325 8.62 3.53 6.26
CA SER A 325 9.51 4.22 5.30
C SER A 325 8.72 4.74 4.09
N GLU A 326 7.73 3.97 3.62
CA GLU A 326 6.80 4.41 2.58
C GLU A 326 6.01 5.63 3.05
N LEU A 327 5.43 5.57 4.26
CA LEU A 327 4.65 6.68 4.82
C LEU A 327 5.49 7.95 4.97
N PHE A 328 6.72 7.86 5.47
CA PHE A 328 7.62 9.00 5.59
C PHE A 328 8.05 9.58 4.25
N THR A 329 8.13 8.77 3.21
CA THR A 329 8.48 9.22 1.85
C THR A 329 7.31 9.89 1.15
N MET A 330 6.08 9.41 1.39
CA MET A 330 4.92 9.75 0.58
C MET A 330 3.98 10.76 1.23
N CYS A 331 3.87 10.75 2.57
CA CYS A 331 2.81 11.48 3.27
C CYS A 331 3.24 12.85 3.76
N ASP A 332 2.28 13.74 3.93
CA ASP A 332 2.45 15.05 4.58
C ASP A 332 2.31 14.90 6.09
N ARG A 333 1.28 14.17 6.51
CA ARG A 333 1.00 13.85 7.91
C ARG A 333 0.69 12.37 8.07
N ILE A 334 0.89 11.85 9.26
CA ILE A 334 0.63 10.45 9.62
C ILE A 334 -0.30 10.39 10.82
N LEU A 335 -1.44 9.72 10.66
CA LEU A 335 -2.34 9.28 11.71
C LEU A 335 -1.92 7.87 12.15
N VAL A 336 -1.77 7.65 13.44
CA VAL A 336 -1.38 6.33 13.98
C VAL A 336 -2.58 5.68 14.64
N LEU A 337 -2.92 4.46 14.21
CA LEU A 337 -3.92 3.64 14.88
C LEU A 337 -3.24 2.64 15.80
N SER A 338 -3.52 2.72 17.08
CA SER A 338 -3.01 1.81 18.13
C SER A 338 -4.03 1.64 19.24
N SER A 339 -4.18 0.42 19.73
CA SER A 339 -5.06 0.11 20.85
C SER A 339 -6.48 0.66 20.69
N HIS A 340 -7.05 0.52 19.49
CA HIS A 340 -8.42 0.96 19.15
C HIS A 340 -8.65 2.49 19.12
N THR A 341 -7.57 3.27 19.15
CA THR A 341 -7.61 4.74 19.18
C THR A 341 -6.74 5.31 18.06
N ALA A 342 -6.97 6.58 17.70
CA ALA A 342 -6.19 7.32 16.72
C ALA A 342 -5.34 8.38 17.42
N PHE A 343 -4.07 8.51 17.04
CA PHE A 343 -3.11 9.49 17.53
C PHE A 343 -2.59 10.35 16.39
N GLY A 344 -2.47 11.66 16.60
CA GLY A 344 -2.08 12.63 15.59
C GLY A 344 -3.28 13.30 14.91
N PRO A 345 -3.20 13.66 13.59
CA PRO A 345 -2.09 13.40 12.67
C PRO A 345 -0.81 14.20 12.97
N TYR A 346 0.34 13.53 12.88
CA TYR A 346 1.65 14.14 13.06
C TYR A 346 2.24 14.58 11.72
N CYS A 347 2.83 15.80 11.66
CA CYS A 347 3.58 16.22 10.49
C CYS A 347 4.84 15.36 10.32
N VAL A 348 5.07 14.84 9.12
CA VAL A 348 6.22 13.94 8.85
C VAL A 348 7.55 14.65 9.08
N ASP A 349 7.63 15.96 8.82
CA ASP A 349 8.85 16.74 9.03
C ASP A 349 9.14 17.05 10.51
N ALA A 350 8.15 16.86 11.38
CA ALA A 350 8.23 17.13 12.83
C ALA A 350 8.41 15.86 13.68
N CYS A 351 8.43 14.67 13.08
CA CYS A 351 8.55 13.41 13.79
C CYS A 351 9.56 12.46 13.11
N THR A 352 9.95 11.41 13.81
CA THR A 352 10.86 10.38 13.30
C THR A 352 10.16 9.03 13.12
N PRO A 353 10.68 8.15 12.24
CA PRO A 353 10.15 6.79 12.10
C PRO A 353 10.13 6.00 13.40
N ASN A 354 11.09 6.23 14.29
CA ASN A 354 11.16 5.56 15.59
C ASN A 354 10.05 6.01 16.54
N GLU A 355 9.70 7.30 16.55
CA GLU A 355 8.60 7.84 17.35
C GLU A 355 7.27 7.27 16.89
N ILE A 356 6.99 7.32 15.58
CA ILE A 356 5.79 6.71 15.01
C ILE A 356 5.73 5.21 15.33
N GLY A 357 6.85 4.48 15.18
CA GLY A 357 6.92 3.06 15.51
C GLY A 357 6.63 2.76 16.99
N LYS A 358 7.06 3.61 17.91
CA LYS A 358 6.72 3.48 19.36
C LYS A 358 5.23 3.69 19.60
N ILE A 359 4.61 4.73 19.00
CA ILE A 359 3.19 5.00 19.13
C ILE A 359 2.36 3.83 18.58
N MET A 360 2.77 3.25 17.45
CA MET A 360 2.12 2.05 16.89
C MET A 360 2.09 0.86 17.86
N LEU A 361 3.14 0.70 18.68
CA LEU A 361 3.29 -0.43 19.62
C LEU A 361 2.64 -0.18 20.96
N GLN A 362 2.69 1.03 21.49
CA GLN A 362 2.39 1.34 22.89
C GLN A 362 1.29 2.39 23.09
N GLY A 363 0.81 2.99 22.01
CA GLY A 363 -0.05 4.17 22.10
C GLY A 363 0.72 5.39 22.60
N GLU A 364 0.00 6.40 23.07
CA GLU A 364 0.58 7.69 23.48
C GLU A 364 1.45 7.64 24.76
N ASN A 365 1.40 6.55 25.52
CA ASN A 365 2.23 6.36 26.73
C ASN A 365 3.73 6.17 26.43
N ALA A 366 4.16 6.32 25.17
CA ALA A 366 5.55 6.21 24.75
C ALA A 366 6.38 7.50 24.97
N HIS A 367 5.78 8.54 25.55
CA HIS A 367 6.44 9.83 25.78
C HIS A 367 6.91 10.05 27.24
N GLU A 368 6.89 9.01 28.10
CA GLU A 368 7.58 9.03 29.41
C GLU A 368 8.94 8.37 29.39
#